data_e24e55494cccd3c7db8c9e973f702ba4
#
_entry.id   e24e55494cccd3c7db8c9e973f702ba4
#
_cell.length_a   1.000
_cell.length_b   1.000
_cell.length_c   1.000
_cell.angle_alpha   90.00
_cell.angle_beta   90.00
_cell.angle_gamma   90.00
#
_symmetry.space_group_name_H-M   'P 1'
#
loop_
_entity.id
_entity.type
_entity.pdbx_description
1 polymer ?
#
loop_
_entity_poly.entity_id
_entity_poly.type
_entity_poly.pdbx_seq_one_letter_code
_entity_poly.pdbx_strand_id
1 'polypeptide(L)'
;MKKKKITYRKRVVSAIKADSYRKNGCLALILEFEDGDSEVITTNLCSPLQSDTLAFLDTNNHPKIESFIKRNGLGLPMGYTERSGFCEYPLYTIFKNQLS
;
A
#
# COMPACT_ATOMS: atom_id res chain seq x y z
N MET A 1 -17.76 4.47 19.68
CA MET A 1 -17.04 3.27 19.24
C MET A 1 -15.54 3.57 19.20
N LYS A 2 -14.75 2.73 19.83
CA LYS A 2 -13.29 2.93 19.83
C LYS A 2 -12.69 2.51 18.50
N LYS A 3 -11.91 3.39 17.89
CA LYS A 3 -11.10 3.01 16.75
C LYS A 3 -10.01 2.05 17.20
N LYS A 4 -9.88 0.94 16.49
CA LYS A 4 -8.79 0.02 16.74
C LYS A 4 -7.50 0.64 16.23
N LYS A 5 -6.46 0.64 17.07
CA LYS A 5 -5.15 1.13 16.64
C LYS A 5 -4.53 0.15 15.66
N ILE A 6 -4.01 0.71 14.56
CA ILE A 6 -3.33 -0.06 13.53
C ILE A 6 -1.83 0.12 13.73
N THR A 7 -1.10 -0.98 13.74
CA THR A 7 0.35 -0.94 13.87
C THR A 7 1.02 -1.58 12.66
N TYR A 8 2.17 -1.05 12.31
CA TYR A 8 3.02 -1.59 11.26
C TYR A 8 4.47 -1.57 11.75
N ARG A 9 5.09 -2.74 11.85
CA ARG A 9 6.47 -2.91 12.33
C ARG A 9 6.68 -2.23 13.69
N LYS A 10 5.73 -2.48 14.61
CA LYS A 10 5.73 -1.96 15.98
C LYS A 10 5.55 -0.44 16.11
N ARG A 11 5.15 0.22 15.02
CA ARG A 11 4.86 1.66 15.03
C ARG A 11 3.35 1.85 14.84
N VAL A 12 2.80 2.81 15.56
CA VAL A 12 1.36 3.10 15.44
C VAL A 12 1.11 3.97 14.22
N VAL A 13 0.21 3.50 13.36
CA VAL A 13 -0.19 4.19 12.15
C VAL A 13 -1.29 5.18 12.50
N SER A 14 -1.07 6.47 12.25
CA SER A 14 -2.07 7.50 12.51
C SER A 14 -3.03 7.70 11.35
N ALA A 15 -2.57 7.49 10.13
CA ALA A 15 -3.41 7.63 8.94
C ALA A 15 -2.83 6.82 7.79
N ILE A 16 -3.73 6.38 6.89
CA ILE A 16 -3.33 5.73 5.65
C ILE A 16 -3.92 6.57 4.52
N LYS A 17 -3.06 7.17 3.72
CA LYS A 17 -3.49 8.09 2.67
C LYS A 17 -3.34 7.50 1.30
N ALA A 18 -4.33 7.75 0.45
CA ALA A 18 -4.26 7.42 -0.97
C ALA A 18 -3.90 8.68 -1.74
N ASP A 19 -2.87 8.55 -2.55
CA ASP A 19 -2.41 9.62 -3.43
C ASP A 19 -2.21 9.01 -4.82
N SER A 20 -1.73 9.78 -5.75
CA SER A 20 -1.45 9.28 -7.08
C SER A 20 -0.08 9.73 -7.53
N TYR A 21 0.60 8.85 -8.29
CA TYR A 21 1.87 9.20 -8.89
C TYR A 21 1.64 10.18 -10.04
N ARG A 22 2.41 11.25 -10.08
CA ARG A 22 2.27 12.29 -11.10
C ARG A 22 2.45 11.75 -12.51
N LYS A 23 3.32 10.77 -12.66
CA LYS A 23 3.74 10.29 -13.97
C LYS A 23 2.63 9.58 -14.72
N ASN A 24 1.78 8.81 -14.03
CA ASN A 24 0.78 7.98 -14.69
C ASN A 24 -0.55 7.90 -13.92
N GLY A 25 -0.70 8.63 -12.83
CA GLY A 25 -1.93 8.62 -12.05
C GLY A 25 -2.21 7.36 -11.28
N CYS A 26 -1.26 6.41 -11.21
CA CYS A 26 -1.44 5.18 -10.46
C CYS A 26 -1.49 5.46 -8.97
N LEU A 27 -2.17 4.58 -8.24
CA LEU A 27 -2.38 4.73 -6.81
C LEU A 27 -1.08 4.62 -6.02
N ALA A 28 -0.87 5.54 -5.11
CA ALA A 28 0.21 5.50 -4.14
C ALA A 28 -0.39 5.46 -2.74
N LEU A 29 0.07 4.54 -1.89
CA LEU A 29 -0.36 4.46 -0.50
C LEU A 29 0.76 4.93 0.41
N ILE A 30 0.38 5.78 1.36
CA ILE A 30 1.31 6.38 2.29
C ILE A 30 0.83 6.09 3.70
N LEU A 31 1.70 5.47 4.52
CA LEU A 31 1.43 5.31 5.94
C LEU A 31 1.99 6.50 6.68
N GLU A 32 1.15 7.14 7.50
CA GLU A 32 1.61 8.18 8.42
C GLU A 32 1.60 7.60 9.83
N PHE A 33 2.65 7.86 10.58
CA PHE A 33 2.83 7.32 11.93
C PHE A 33 2.63 8.40 12.97
N GLU A 34 2.32 7.98 14.21
CA GLU A 34 2.09 8.92 15.30
C GLU A 34 3.33 9.75 15.65
N ASP A 35 4.51 9.25 15.31
CA ASP A 35 5.76 9.98 15.56
C ASP A 35 6.03 11.08 14.53
N GLY A 36 5.13 11.27 13.56
CA GLY A 36 5.28 12.28 12.53
C GLY A 36 5.98 11.83 11.28
N ASP A 37 6.46 10.59 11.25
CA ASP A 37 7.11 10.03 10.07
C ASP A 37 6.07 9.46 9.10
N SER A 38 6.50 9.22 7.86
CA SER A 38 5.63 8.61 6.85
C SER A 38 6.45 7.73 5.91
N GLU A 39 5.81 6.72 5.33
CA GLU A 39 6.45 5.82 4.36
C GLU A 39 5.49 5.47 3.25
N VAL A 40 5.99 5.48 2.01
CA VAL A 40 5.24 5.02 0.85
C VAL A 40 5.40 3.50 0.78
N ILE A 41 4.29 2.77 0.71
CA ILE A 41 4.30 1.31 0.74
C ILE A 41 3.98 0.67 -0.60
N THR A 42 3.86 1.47 -1.65
CA THR A 42 3.64 1.01 -3.01
C THR A 42 4.85 1.34 -3.86
N THR A 43 4.93 0.74 -5.03
CA THR A 43 5.95 1.09 -6.01
C THR A 43 5.27 1.41 -7.33
N ASN A 44 5.83 2.35 -8.09
CA ASN A 44 5.28 2.77 -9.36
C ASN A 44 6.03 2.07 -10.49
N LEU A 45 5.43 1.05 -11.06
CA LEU A 45 6.01 0.34 -12.19
C LEU A 45 5.60 1.01 -13.49
N CYS A 46 6.33 0.74 -14.56
CA CYS A 46 6.09 1.39 -15.85
C CYS A 46 4.79 0.97 -16.50
N SER A 47 4.22 -0.17 -16.09
CA SER A 47 2.96 -0.66 -16.65
C SER A 47 1.80 0.20 -16.16
N PRO A 48 1.01 0.81 -17.03
CA PRO A 48 -0.15 1.58 -16.61
C PRO A 48 -1.24 0.64 -16.09
N LEU A 49 -1.85 1.03 -14.98
CA LEU A 49 -2.99 0.29 -14.41
C LEU A 49 -4.27 1.01 -14.80
N GLN A 50 -5.32 0.23 -15.06
CA GLN A 50 -6.58 0.78 -15.56
C GLN A 50 -7.52 1.23 -14.45
N SER A 51 -7.11 1.12 -13.20
CA SER A 51 -7.96 1.47 -12.07
C SER A 51 -7.16 2.20 -11.01
N ASP A 52 -7.76 3.19 -10.39
CA ASP A 52 -7.15 3.93 -9.29
C ASP A 52 -7.23 3.18 -7.96
N THR A 53 -7.76 1.96 -7.96
CA THR A 53 -7.77 1.10 -6.76
C THR A 53 -6.70 0.03 -6.80
N LEU A 54 -5.98 -0.10 -7.92
CA LEU A 54 -4.93 -1.11 -8.06
C LEU A 54 -3.56 -0.51 -7.78
N ALA A 55 -2.74 -1.26 -7.06
CA ALA A 55 -1.39 -0.82 -6.74
C ALA A 55 -0.47 -2.02 -6.57
N PHE A 56 0.80 -1.84 -6.92
CA PHE A 56 1.83 -2.83 -6.62
C PHE A 56 2.43 -2.50 -5.26
N LEU A 57 2.41 -3.46 -4.35
CA LEU A 57 2.97 -3.27 -3.02
C LEU A 57 4.49 -3.42 -3.07
N ASP A 58 5.18 -2.54 -2.35
CA ASP A 58 6.64 -2.52 -2.33
C ASP A 58 7.17 -3.54 -1.32
N THR A 59 7.10 -4.81 -1.68
CA THR A 59 7.55 -5.89 -0.81
C THR A 59 9.06 -5.96 -0.68
N ASN A 60 9.79 -5.26 -1.54
CA ASN A 60 11.25 -5.20 -1.46
C ASN A 60 11.70 -4.37 -0.25
N ASN A 61 11.13 -3.18 -0.08
CA ASN A 61 11.45 -2.32 1.06
C ASN A 61 10.55 -2.59 2.26
N HIS A 62 9.40 -3.24 2.03
CA HIS A 62 8.41 -3.52 3.07
C HIS A 62 8.02 -4.98 3.01
N PRO A 63 8.89 -5.92 3.48
CA PRO A 63 8.61 -7.36 3.33
C PRO A 63 7.36 -7.85 4.02
N LYS A 64 6.86 -7.09 5.00
CA LYS A 64 5.66 -7.49 5.77
C LYS A 64 4.40 -6.76 5.34
N ILE A 65 4.47 -6.01 4.23
CA ILE A 65 3.34 -5.15 3.86
C ILE A 65 2.11 -5.94 3.42
N GLU A 66 2.28 -7.10 2.79
CA GLU A 66 1.13 -7.91 2.39
C GLU A 66 0.33 -8.37 3.62
N SER A 67 1.03 -8.84 4.66
CA SER A 67 0.37 -9.24 5.90
C SER A 67 -0.36 -8.07 6.54
N PHE A 68 0.23 -6.89 6.52
CA PHE A 68 -0.37 -5.69 7.07
C PHE A 68 -1.67 -5.35 6.34
N ILE A 69 -1.65 -5.35 5.00
CA ILE A 69 -2.82 -5.03 4.20
C ILE A 69 -3.94 -6.03 4.42
N LYS A 70 -3.62 -7.32 4.42
CA LYS A 70 -4.61 -8.39 4.61
C LYS A 70 -5.20 -8.36 6.03
N ARG A 71 -4.34 -8.23 7.03
CA ARG A 71 -4.74 -8.28 8.43
C ARG A 71 -5.69 -7.14 8.80
N ASN A 72 -5.50 -5.98 8.17
CA ASN A 72 -6.31 -4.81 8.46
C ASN A 72 -7.47 -4.61 7.47
N GLY A 73 -7.69 -5.56 6.58
CA GLY A 73 -8.82 -5.50 5.64
C GLY A 73 -8.73 -4.35 4.66
N LEU A 74 -7.51 -3.97 4.26
CA LEU A 74 -7.29 -2.80 3.41
C LEU A 74 -7.26 -3.14 1.92
N GLY A 75 -7.14 -4.41 1.58
CA GLY A 75 -7.11 -4.83 0.20
C GLY A 75 -6.92 -6.33 0.06
N LEU A 76 -6.92 -6.80 -1.17
CA LEU A 76 -6.76 -8.23 -1.49
C LEU A 76 -5.81 -8.38 -2.68
N PRO A 77 -5.05 -9.51 -2.71
CA PRO A 77 -4.19 -9.78 -3.85
C PRO A 77 -5.01 -10.13 -5.09
N MET A 78 -4.52 -9.67 -6.24
CA MET A 78 -5.18 -9.94 -7.51
C MET A 78 -4.66 -11.22 -8.19
N GLY A 79 -3.68 -11.89 -7.59
CA GLY A 79 -3.09 -13.08 -8.17
C GLY A 79 -2.11 -12.79 -9.29
N TYR A 80 -1.62 -11.58 -9.37
CA TYR A 80 -0.70 -11.13 -10.42
C TYR A 80 0.51 -10.45 -9.78
N THR A 81 1.69 -10.74 -10.30
CA THR A 81 2.91 -10.05 -9.91
C THR A 81 3.59 -9.49 -11.15
N GLU A 82 4.35 -8.42 -10.96
CA GLU A 82 5.15 -7.87 -12.04
C GLU A 82 6.59 -7.75 -11.58
N ARG A 83 7.49 -8.17 -12.46
CA ARG A 83 8.93 -8.09 -12.18
C ARG A 83 9.47 -6.73 -12.59
N SER A 84 10.29 -6.16 -11.72
CA SER A 84 11.05 -4.96 -12.03
C SER A 84 12.45 -5.15 -11.45
N GLY A 85 13.46 -5.20 -12.33
CA GLY A 85 14.80 -5.56 -11.91
C GLY A 85 14.86 -6.99 -11.40
N PHE A 86 15.35 -7.18 -10.20
CA PHE A 86 15.43 -8.49 -9.56
C PHE A 86 14.27 -8.77 -8.61
N CYS A 87 13.30 -7.86 -8.54
CA CYS A 87 12.19 -7.97 -7.59
C CYS A 87 10.88 -8.22 -8.32
N GLU A 88 9.99 -8.95 -7.66
CA GLU A 88 8.62 -9.12 -8.13
C GLU A 88 7.69 -8.45 -7.12
N TYR A 89 6.74 -7.68 -7.64
CA TYR A 89 5.83 -6.90 -6.82
C TYR A 89 4.40 -7.40 -7.02
N PRO A 90 3.68 -7.75 -5.94
CA PRO A 90 2.31 -8.23 -6.09
C PRO A 90 1.34 -7.09 -6.34
N LEU A 91 0.37 -7.36 -7.21
CA LEU A 91 -0.71 -6.41 -7.49
C LEU A 91 -1.84 -6.64 -6.48
N TYR A 92 -2.29 -5.56 -5.87
CA TYR A 92 -3.40 -5.60 -4.92
C TYR A 92 -4.49 -4.65 -5.36
N THR A 93 -5.75 -5.03 -5.08
CA THR A 93 -6.84 -4.06 -5.09
C THR A 93 -6.97 -3.50 -3.69
N ILE A 94 -7.13 -2.19 -3.61
CA ILE A 94 -7.14 -1.48 -2.33
C ILE A 94 -8.57 -0.99 -2.06
N PHE A 95 -9.05 -1.23 -0.87
CA PHE A 95 -10.38 -0.78 -0.44
C PHE A 95 -10.26 0.64 0.09
N LYS A 96 -10.36 1.63 -0.79
CA LYS A 96 -10.13 3.03 -0.43
C LYS A 96 -11.06 3.51 0.69
N ASN A 97 -12.25 2.97 0.77
CA ASN A 97 -13.20 3.34 1.83
C ASN A 97 -12.80 2.79 3.21
N GLN A 98 -11.79 1.94 3.28
CA GLN A 98 -11.25 1.42 4.53
C GLN A 98 -10.03 2.19 5.02
N LEU A 99 -9.54 3.13 4.22
CA LEU A 99 -8.38 3.94 4.62
C LEU A 99 -8.82 5.03 5.58
N SER A 100 -7.95 5.37 6.53
CA SER A 100 -8.30 6.37 7.54
C SER A 100 -7.33 7.55 7.50
#